data_03150bf65aaf567119a5f10a33e16305
#
_entry.id   03150bf65aaf567119a5f10a33e16305
#
_cell.length_a   1.000
_cell.length_b   1.000
_cell.length_c   1.000
_cell.angle_alpha   90.00
_cell.angle_beta   90.00
_cell.angle_gamma   90.00
#
_symmetry.space_group_name_H-M   'P 1'
#
loop_
_entity.id
_entity.type
_entity.pdbx_description
1 polymer ?
#
loop_
_entity_poly.entity_id
_entity_poly.type
_entity_poly.pdbx_seq_one_letter_code
_entity_poly.pdbx_strand_id
1 'polypeptide(L)'
;MDSFYRKVYLRSWQIIKNNWYVLFFGLFVSALGLTGDFKVLSNLETSDIVSTTLLDWLNIFQTFATADMTWDKMPTLVMLLGTFLFFAVILVMAISSQGALIKATANGDKKNDKNNLVYNLQAGVEKFWPLFGMNVLNKLISFVFIVGVVVPIIYLLSFSQSASLINLIIAIIVFFVLIPLAVIISFVTRYGASYIILKNQSVTQAFFNAWRLFRVNWIISLENALALLVFTLVYTIALISALAFIITPFLILGYIVAQISALGFWLLLIVG
;
A
#
# COMPACT_ATOMS: atom_id res chain seq x y z
N MET A 1 35.72 9.29 5.51
CA MET A 1 34.65 9.62 4.55
C MET A 1 33.32 9.10 5.11
N ASP A 2 32.50 9.98 5.67
CA ASP A 2 31.14 9.57 6.05
C ASP A 2 30.36 9.34 4.78
N SER A 3 29.83 8.12 4.60
CA SER A 3 29.04 7.79 3.44
C SER A 3 27.81 8.69 3.39
N PHE A 4 27.44 9.18 2.21
CA PHE A 4 26.25 10.02 1.98
C PHE A 4 25.00 9.43 2.64
N TYR A 5 24.83 8.11 2.55
CA TYR A 5 23.71 7.37 3.14
C TYR A 5 23.66 7.47 4.66
N ARG A 6 24.80 7.35 5.35
CA ARG A 6 24.86 7.47 6.80
C ARG A 6 24.35 8.84 7.28
N LYS A 7 24.71 9.92 6.58
CA LYS A 7 24.21 11.27 6.89
C LYS A 7 22.70 11.38 6.67
N VAL A 8 22.18 10.80 5.59
CA VAL A 8 20.74 10.81 5.29
C VAL A 8 19.95 10.05 6.35
N TYR A 9 20.40 8.85 6.75
CA TYR A 9 19.71 8.05 7.76
C TYR A 9 19.76 8.70 9.17
N LEU A 10 20.91 9.22 9.57
CA LEU A 10 21.02 9.92 10.85
C LEU A 10 20.12 11.16 10.88
N ARG A 11 20.07 11.92 9.80
CA ARG A 11 19.20 13.08 9.68
C ARG A 11 17.71 12.69 9.72
N SER A 12 17.32 11.65 9.01
CA SER A 12 15.96 11.12 9.04
C SER A 12 15.56 10.69 10.45
N TRP A 13 16.44 10.02 11.17
CA TRP A 13 16.21 9.61 12.55
C TRP A 13 16.06 10.82 13.49
N GLN A 14 16.88 11.86 13.32
CA GLN A 14 16.76 13.10 14.10
C GLN A 14 15.45 13.82 13.84
N ILE A 15 14.97 13.86 12.57
CA ILE A 15 13.69 14.45 12.21
C ILE A 15 12.55 13.71 12.91
N ILE A 16 12.55 12.38 12.90
CA ILE A 16 11.52 11.56 13.55
C ILE A 16 11.56 11.76 15.08
N LYS A 17 12.75 11.75 15.70
CA LYS A 17 12.89 11.95 17.12
C LYS A 17 12.42 13.32 17.60
N ASN A 18 12.67 14.36 16.81
CA ASN A 18 12.28 15.72 17.14
C ASN A 18 10.80 16.02 16.80
N ASN A 19 10.21 15.25 15.87
CA ASN A 19 8.87 15.47 15.33
C ASN A 19 8.10 14.15 15.29
N TRP A 20 7.78 13.58 16.46
CA TRP A 20 7.12 12.27 16.56
C TRP A 20 5.79 12.17 15.77
N TYR A 21 5.09 13.30 15.54
CA TYR A 21 3.88 13.37 14.73
C TYR A 21 4.08 12.94 13.27
N VAL A 22 5.34 12.92 12.78
CA VAL A 22 5.70 12.40 11.45
C VAL A 22 5.34 10.94 11.32
N LEU A 23 5.44 10.15 12.41
CA LEU A 23 5.02 8.75 12.44
C LEU A 23 3.51 8.59 12.23
N PHE A 24 2.72 9.51 12.79
CA PHE A 24 1.28 9.52 12.60
C PHE A 24 0.92 9.73 11.12
N PHE A 25 1.56 10.69 10.45
CA PHE A 25 1.37 10.85 9.00
C PHE A 25 1.83 9.61 8.22
N GLY A 26 2.96 8.99 8.61
CA GLY A 26 3.46 7.76 8.01
C GLY A 26 2.44 6.62 8.07
N LEU A 27 1.72 6.48 9.18
CA LEU A 27 0.68 5.48 9.35
C LEU A 27 -0.46 5.65 8.34
N PHE A 28 -0.96 6.88 8.16
CA PHE A 28 -2.01 7.14 7.16
C PHE A 28 -1.51 6.99 5.73
N VAL A 29 -0.27 7.39 5.44
CA VAL A 29 0.33 7.19 4.11
C VAL A 29 0.47 5.70 3.79
N SER A 30 0.75 4.86 4.77
CA SER A 30 0.80 3.41 4.55
C SER A 30 -0.55 2.82 4.13
N ALA A 31 -1.67 3.42 4.57
CA ALA A 31 -3.01 3.03 4.16
C ALA A 31 -3.30 3.29 2.66
N LEU A 32 -2.57 4.21 2.01
CA LEU A 32 -2.66 4.40 0.54
C LEU A 32 -2.14 3.21 -0.26
N GLY A 33 -1.60 2.19 0.41
CA GLY A 33 -1.13 0.98 -0.23
C GLY A 33 0.06 1.22 -1.16
N LEU A 34 0.97 2.12 -0.76
CA LEU A 34 2.28 2.23 -1.42
C LEU A 34 3.07 0.91 -1.36
N THR A 35 2.65 -0.01 -0.48
CA THR A 35 3.09 -1.41 -0.43
C THR A 35 2.20 -2.34 -1.27
N GLY A 36 1.05 -1.86 -1.77
CA GLY A 36 0.06 -2.67 -2.50
C GLY A 36 0.54 -3.15 -3.85
N ASP A 37 1.50 -2.46 -4.45
CA ASP A 37 2.08 -2.86 -5.73
C ASP A 37 2.82 -4.21 -5.61
N PHE A 38 3.32 -4.56 -4.40
CA PHE A 38 3.89 -5.87 -4.11
C PHE A 38 2.83 -6.95 -3.80
N LYS A 39 1.65 -6.58 -3.28
CA LYS A 39 0.56 -7.54 -3.05
C LYS A 39 0.00 -8.13 -4.35
N VAL A 40 -0.01 -7.36 -5.42
CA VAL A 40 -0.41 -7.87 -6.75
C VAL A 40 0.54 -8.97 -7.20
N LEU A 41 1.83 -8.82 -6.95
CA LEU A 41 2.85 -9.83 -7.30
C LEU A 41 2.77 -11.08 -6.43
N SER A 42 2.47 -10.94 -5.12
CA SER A 42 2.36 -12.10 -4.21
C SER A 42 1.10 -12.92 -4.42
N ASN A 43 0.05 -12.34 -5.04
CA ASN A 43 -1.21 -13.00 -5.31
C ASN A 43 -1.30 -13.60 -6.73
N LEU A 44 -0.21 -13.60 -7.50
CA LEU A 44 -0.18 -14.21 -8.83
C LEU A 44 -0.34 -15.75 -8.82
N GLU A 45 -0.25 -16.38 -7.64
CA GLU A 45 -0.46 -17.82 -7.50
C GLU A 45 -1.94 -18.25 -7.54
N THR A 46 -2.88 -17.31 -7.42
CA THR A 46 -4.31 -17.65 -7.41
C THR A 46 -5.00 -17.02 -8.61
N SER A 47 -5.18 -17.84 -9.67
CA SER A 47 -5.94 -17.51 -10.90
C SER A 47 -7.39 -17.07 -10.63
N ASP A 48 -7.89 -17.25 -9.41
CA ASP A 48 -9.27 -16.94 -9.03
C ASP A 48 -9.49 -15.49 -8.59
N ILE A 49 -8.43 -14.72 -8.29
CA ILE A 49 -8.59 -13.39 -7.64
C ILE A 49 -9.11 -12.33 -8.62
N VAL A 50 -8.70 -12.36 -9.88
CA VAL A 50 -9.13 -11.35 -10.86
C VAL A 50 -10.57 -11.58 -11.29
N SER A 51 -10.98 -12.84 -11.40
CA SER A 51 -12.34 -13.21 -11.79
C SER A 51 -13.34 -13.01 -10.64
N THR A 52 -12.99 -13.42 -9.42
CA THR A 52 -13.89 -13.30 -8.26
C THR A 52 -14.06 -11.85 -7.81
N THR A 53 -13.00 -11.08 -7.64
CA THR A 53 -13.12 -9.71 -7.14
C THR A 53 -13.85 -8.78 -8.09
N LEU A 54 -13.55 -8.79 -9.39
CA LEU A 54 -14.24 -7.95 -10.37
C LEU A 54 -15.71 -8.40 -10.58
N LEU A 55 -15.94 -9.71 -10.66
CA LEU A 55 -17.28 -10.25 -10.79
C LEU A 55 -18.11 -10.02 -9.53
N ASP A 56 -17.52 -10.11 -8.33
CA ASP A 56 -18.19 -9.81 -7.07
C ASP A 56 -18.57 -8.33 -6.98
N TRP A 57 -17.69 -7.41 -7.38
CA TRP A 57 -18.03 -6.00 -7.47
C TRP A 57 -19.13 -5.72 -8.49
N LEU A 58 -19.07 -6.36 -9.68
CA LEU A 58 -20.12 -6.24 -10.70
C LEU A 58 -21.43 -6.85 -10.20
N ASN A 59 -21.41 -8.00 -9.53
CA ASN A 59 -22.58 -8.64 -8.93
C ASN A 59 -23.19 -7.77 -7.82
N ILE A 60 -22.35 -7.16 -6.97
CA ILE A 60 -22.81 -6.20 -5.97
C ILE A 60 -23.48 -5.00 -6.66
N PHE A 61 -22.85 -4.42 -7.69
CA PHE A 61 -23.43 -3.31 -8.46
C PHE A 61 -24.75 -3.72 -9.15
N GLN A 62 -24.78 -4.91 -9.75
CA GLN A 62 -25.96 -5.45 -10.42
C GLN A 62 -27.11 -5.73 -9.43
N THR A 63 -26.77 -6.28 -8.26
CA THR A 63 -27.74 -6.49 -7.16
C THR A 63 -28.32 -5.17 -6.64
N PHE A 64 -27.53 -4.09 -6.63
CA PHE A 64 -28.02 -2.75 -6.29
C PHE A 64 -28.86 -2.12 -7.41
N ALA A 65 -28.47 -2.29 -8.66
CA ALA A 65 -29.16 -1.70 -9.82
C ALA A 65 -30.53 -2.38 -10.09
N THR A 66 -30.65 -3.67 -9.77
CA THR A 66 -31.88 -4.46 -9.99
C THR A 66 -32.74 -4.63 -8.74
N ALA A 67 -32.27 -4.17 -7.59
CA ALA A 67 -32.99 -4.32 -6.34
C ALA A 67 -34.17 -3.36 -6.28
N ASP A 68 -35.39 -3.88 -6.28
CA ASP A 68 -36.55 -3.10 -5.85
C ASP A 68 -36.28 -2.52 -4.46
N MET A 69 -36.43 -1.20 -4.35
CA MET A 69 -36.10 -0.44 -3.13
C MET A 69 -37.20 -0.67 -2.09
N THR A 70 -37.15 -1.83 -1.44
CA THR A 70 -38.06 -2.19 -0.33
C THR A 70 -37.48 -1.70 0.99
N TRP A 71 -38.32 -1.36 1.95
CA TRP A 71 -37.93 -0.89 3.28
C TRP A 71 -37.01 -1.84 4.03
N ASP A 72 -37.07 -3.14 3.75
CA ASP A 72 -36.17 -4.16 4.33
C ASP A 72 -34.71 -4.04 3.93
N LYS A 73 -34.42 -3.34 2.82
CA LYS A 73 -33.06 -3.11 2.29
C LYS A 73 -32.43 -1.80 2.76
N MET A 74 -33.19 -0.92 3.41
CA MET A 74 -32.70 0.36 3.94
C MET A 74 -31.51 0.22 4.89
N PRO A 75 -31.47 -0.72 5.84
CA PRO A 75 -30.30 -0.91 6.72
C PRO A 75 -29.03 -1.23 5.95
N THR A 76 -29.13 -2.04 4.88
CA THR A 76 -27.98 -2.43 4.02
C THR A 76 -27.45 -1.24 3.23
N LEU A 77 -28.34 -0.38 2.71
CA LEU A 77 -27.96 0.84 2.02
C LEU A 77 -27.24 1.83 2.95
N VAL A 78 -27.79 2.03 4.16
CA VAL A 78 -27.17 2.90 5.18
C VAL A 78 -25.78 2.38 5.57
N MET A 79 -25.64 1.07 5.78
CA MET A 79 -24.37 0.44 6.08
C MET A 79 -23.36 0.60 4.95
N LEU A 80 -23.79 0.43 3.70
CA LEU A 80 -22.94 0.59 2.52
C LEU A 80 -22.48 2.06 2.35
N LEU A 81 -23.41 3.00 2.52
CA LEU A 81 -23.12 4.42 2.43
C LEU A 81 -22.19 4.87 3.56
N GLY A 82 -22.40 4.36 4.78
CA GLY A 82 -21.52 4.58 5.93
C GLY A 82 -20.11 4.04 5.69
N THR A 83 -20.01 2.81 5.13
CA THR A 83 -18.74 2.20 4.76
C THR A 83 -18.01 3.01 3.69
N PHE A 84 -18.73 3.41 2.64
CA PHE A 84 -18.17 4.26 1.58
C PHE A 84 -17.64 5.60 2.13
N LEU A 85 -18.41 6.25 2.98
CA LEU A 85 -18.05 7.51 3.61
C LEU A 85 -16.83 7.35 4.53
N PHE A 86 -16.76 6.26 5.28
CA PHE A 86 -15.61 5.92 6.11
C PHE A 86 -14.33 5.74 5.28
N PHE A 87 -14.39 4.99 4.19
CA PHE A 87 -13.24 4.83 3.28
C PHE A 87 -12.86 6.15 2.59
N ALA A 88 -13.84 6.97 2.21
CA ALA A 88 -13.57 8.29 1.64
C ALA A 88 -12.80 9.19 2.62
N VAL A 89 -13.18 9.21 3.90
CA VAL A 89 -12.47 9.97 4.94
C VAL A 89 -11.05 9.45 5.12
N ILE A 90 -10.86 8.13 5.19
CA ILE A 90 -9.52 7.53 5.29
C ILE A 90 -8.65 7.94 4.09
N LEU A 91 -9.20 7.90 2.88
CA LEU A 91 -8.49 8.28 1.65
C LEU A 91 -8.06 9.75 1.68
N VAL A 92 -8.98 10.65 2.08
CA VAL A 92 -8.66 12.08 2.23
C VAL A 92 -7.56 12.29 3.27
N MET A 93 -7.66 11.64 4.42
CA MET A 93 -6.64 11.72 5.46
C MET A 93 -5.29 11.17 4.99
N ALA A 94 -5.29 10.06 4.28
CA ALA A 94 -4.08 9.43 3.79
C ALA A 94 -3.34 10.30 2.76
N ILE A 95 -4.06 10.87 1.78
CA ILE A 95 -3.46 11.77 0.77
C ILE A 95 -2.98 13.08 1.40
N SER A 96 -3.76 13.67 2.31
CA SER A 96 -3.36 14.88 3.02
C SER A 96 -2.13 14.62 3.90
N SER A 97 -2.06 13.46 4.55
CA SER A 97 -0.90 13.03 5.34
C SER A 97 0.34 12.82 4.48
N GLN A 98 0.21 12.37 3.22
CA GLN A 98 1.34 12.29 2.28
C GLN A 98 1.95 13.68 2.03
N GLY A 99 1.10 14.68 1.79
CA GLY A 99 1.55 16.07 1.63
C GLY A 99 2.18 16.64 2.91
N ALA A 100 1.54 16.38 4.05
CA ALA A 100 2.03 16.78 5.36
C ALA A 100 3.40 16.17 5.68
N LEU A 101 3.61 14.90 5.38
CA LEU A 101 4.87 14.19 5.58
C LEU A 101 6.00 14.83 4.75
N ILE A 102 5.75 15.12 3.48
CA ILE A 102 6.72 15.78 2.59
C ILE A 102 7.09 17.17 3.14
N LYS A 103 6.11 17.94 3.59
CA LYS A 103 6.33 19.29 4.15
C LYS A 103 7.10 19.22 5.46
N ALA A 104 6.70 18.32 6.35
CA ALA A 104 7.35 18.11 7.65
C ALA A 104 8.83 17.71 7.50
N THR A 105 9.13 16.79 6.58
CA THR A 105 10.51 16.34 6.32
C THR A 105 11.35 17.44 5.69
N ALA A 106 10.80 18.25 4.80
CA ALA A 106 11.51 19.38 4.21
C ALA A 106 11.81 20.49 5.23
N ASN A 107 10.95 20.69 6.22
CA ASN A 107 11.11 21.68 7.27
C ASN A 107 11.83 21.13 8.53
N GLY A 108 12.06 19.85 8.60
CA GLY A 108 12.56 19.15 9.79
C GLY A 108 13.90 19.64 10.35
N ASP A 109 14.71 20.32 9.53
CA ASP A 109 15.98 20.94 9.93
C ASP A 109 15.85 22.36 10.48
N LYS A 110 14.73 23.00 10.19
CA LYS A 110 14.51 24.37 10.64
C LYS A 110 13.92 24.29 12.04
N LYS A 111 14.67 24.64 13.06
CA LYS A 111 14.18 24.95 14.42
C LYS A 111 13.23 26.14 14.36
N ASN A 112 12.10 25.98 13.73
CA ASN A 112 11.10 27.02 13.57
C ASN A 112 9.85 26.56 14.34
N ASP A 113 9.34 27.38 15.24
CA ASP A 113 8.10 27.16 15.99
C ASP A 113 6.88 26.89 15.09
N LYS A 114 7.04 27.14 13.77
CA LYS A 114 6.01 26.89 12.75
C LYS A 114 5.97 25.45 12.24
N ASN A 115 6.88 24.53 12.67
CA ASN A 115 6.85 23.15 12.23
C ASN A 115 5.91 22.29 13.11
N ASN A 116 4.65 22.71 13.21
CA ASN A 116 3.60 22.06 13.96
C ASN A 116 2.81 21.07 13.08
N LEU A 117 2.22 20.05 13.71
CA LEU A 117 1.35 19.06 13.07
C LEU A 117 0.26 19.74 12.20
N VAL A 118 -0.41 20.77 12.74
CA VAL A 118 -1.51 21.48 12.06
C VAL A 118 -1.01 22.19 10.80
N TYR A 119 0.13 22.89 10.88
CA TYR A 119 0.70 23.60 9.72
C TYR A 119 1.08 22.66 8.58
N ASN A 120 1.68 21.53 8.92
CA ASN A 120 2.06 20.53 7.90
C ASN A 120 0.84 19.83 7.31
N LEU A 121 -0.18 19.52 8.13
CA LEU A 121 -1.43 18.94 7.67
C LEU A 121 -2.17 19.90 6.74
N GLN A 122 -2.24 21.19 7.09
CA GLN A 122 -2.86 22.21 6.25
C GLN A 122 -2.21 22.26 4.86
N ALA A 123 -0.88 22.21 4.77
CA ALA A 123 -0.18 22.17 3.49
C ALA A 123 -0.55 20.91 2.65
N GLY A 124 -0.82 19.78 3.31
CA GLY A 124 -1.32 18.57 2.65
C GLY A 124 -2.75 18.71 2.15
N VAL A 125 -3.64 19.29 2.98
CA VAL A 125 -5.05 19.53 2.63
C VAL A 125 -5.18 20.55 1.49
N GLU A 126 -4.43 21.66 1.52
CA GLU A 126 -4.43 22.66 0.45
C GLU A 126 -4.03 22.08 -0.91
N LYS A 127 -3.17 21.06 -0.91
CA LYS A 127 -2.70 20.38 -2.13
C LYS A 127 -3.35 19.01 -2.35
N PHE A 128 -4.49 18.75 -1.69
CA PHE A 128 -5.19 17.47 -1.79
C PHE A 128 -5.48 17.08 -3.24
N TRP A 129 -6.12 17.95 -4.04
CA TRP A 129 -6.51 17.64 -5.40
C TRP A 129 -5.33 17.31 -6.33
N PRO A 130 -4.24 18.10 -6.36
CA PRO A 130 -3.07 17.72 -7.15
C PRO A 130 -2.41 16.43 -6.68
N LEU A 131 -2.33 16.17 -5.37
CA LEU A 131 -1.80 14.92 -4.83
C LEU A 131 -2.71 13.73 -5.17
N PHE A 132 -4.02 13.89 -5.04
CA PHE A 132 -4.99 12.89 -5.46
C PHE A 132 -4.83 12.57 -6.94
N GLY A 133 -4.77 13.58 -7.81
CA GLY A 133 -4.53 13.41 -9.24
C GLY A 133 -3.22 12.67 -9.54
N MET A 134 -2.14 12.95 -8.82
CA MET A 134 -0.86 12.23 -8.97
C MET A 134 -0.97 10.76 -8.56
N ASN A 135 -1.69 10.45 -7.47
CA ASN A 135 -1.92 9.08 -7.04
C ASN A 135 -2.85 8.32 -8.01
N VAL A 136 -3.89 8.98 -8.52
CA VAL A 136 -4.78 8.41 -9.54
C VAL A 136 -4.01 8.13 -10.83
N LEU A 137 -3.19 9.07 -11.29
CA LEU A 137 -2.35 8.87 -12.48
C LEU A 137 -1.42 7.66 -12.32
N ASN A 138 -0.81 7.51 -11.14
CA ASN A 138 0.00 6.34 -10.81
C ASN A 138 -0.80 5.04 -10.91
N LYS A 139 -1.98 5.00 -10.31
CA LYS A 139 -2.86 3.81 -10.36
C LYS A 139 -3.35 3.50 -11.77
N LEU A 140 -3.65 4.53 -12.57
CA LEU A 140 -4.01 4.36 -13.98
C LEU A 140 -2.87 3.76 -14.80
N ILE A 141 -1.65 4.27 -14.65
CA ILE A 141 -0.47 3.73 -15.34
C ILE A 141 -0.24 2.27 -14.93
N SER A 142 -0.30 1.98 -13.62
CA SER A 142 -0.17 0.61 -13.10
C SER A 142 -1.27 -0.31 -13.64
N PHE A 143 -2.51 0.16 -13.69
CA PHE A 143 -3.66 -0.60 -14.21
C PHE A 143 -3.50 -0.92 -15.71
N VAL A 144 -3.18 0.07 -16.53
CA VAL A 144 -2.94 -0.12 -17.98
C VAL A 144 -1.82 -1.15 -18.18
N PHE A 145 -0.79 -1.12 -17.33
CA PHE A 145 0.31 -2.06 -17.43
C PHE A 145 -0.09 -3.49 -17.00
N ILE A 146 -0.85 -3.62 -15.92
CA ILE A 146 -1.38 -4.93 -15.47
C ILE A 146 -2.28 -5.53 -16.56
N VAL A 147 -3.24 -4.78 -17.05
CA VAL A 147 -4.17 -5.26 -18.08
C VAL A 147 -3.48 -5.52 -19.42
N GLY A 148 -2.55 -4.65 -19.82
CA GLY A 148 -1.89 -4.73 -21.12
C GLY A 148 -0.75 -5.76 -21.20
N VAL A 149 -0.12 -6.08 -20.07
CA VAL A 149 1.06 -6.96 -20.04
C VAL A 149 0.82 -8.18 -19.17
N VAL A 150 0.42 -8.01 -17.91
CA VAL A 150 0.33 -9.10 -16.94
C VAL A 150 -0.79 -10.07 -17.30
N VAL A 151 -1.99 -9.57 -17.60
CA VAL A 151 -3.16 -10.41 -17.92
C VAL A 151 -2.93 -11.26 -19.17
N PRO A 152 -2.45 -10.72 -20.33
CA PRO A 152 -2.15 -11.55 -21.48
C PRO A 152 -1.12 -12.65 -21.22
N ILE A 153 -0.13 -12.36 -20.38
CA ILE A 153 0.92 -13.34 -20.05
C ILE A 153 0.36 -14.45 -19.18
N ILE A 154 -0.42 -14.13 -18.15
CA ILE A 154 -1.10 -15.13 -17.32
C ILE A 154 -2.00 -15.99 -18.19
N TYR A 155 -2.74 -15.37 -19.12
CA TYR A 155 -3.60 -16.09 -20.07
C TYR A 155 -2.79 -17.07 -20.93
N LEU A 156 -1.67 -16.65 -21.51
CA LEU A 156 -0.79 -17.52 -22.29
C LEU A 156 -0.23 -18.67 -21.45
N LEU A 157 0.16 -18.42 -20.21
CA LEU A 157 0.67 -19.45 -19.29
C LEU A 157 -0.41 -20.47 -18.90
N SER A 158 -1.66 -20.02 -18.75
CA SER A 158 -2.80 -20.90 -18.39
C SER A 158 -3.21 -21.85 -19.51
N PHE A 159 -3.00 -21.50 -20.79
CA PHE A 159 -3.28 -22.37 -21.92
C PHE A 159 -2.26 -23.48 -22.11
N SER A 160 -1.08 -23.34 -21.58
CA SER A 160 -0.03 -24.34 -21.66
C SER A 160 -0.24 -25.41 -20.58
N GLN A 161 -0.98 -26.47 -20.90
CA GLN A 161 -1.30 -27.60 -20.00
C GLN A 161 -0.07 -28.40 -19.54
N SER A 162 1.10 -28.19 -20.11
CA SER A 162 2.34 -28.80 -19.68
C SER A 162 3.20 -27.77 -18.96
N ALA A 163 3.64 -28.08 -17.74
CA ALA A 163 4.68 -27.32 -17.03
C ALA A 163 5.98 -27.37 -17.84
N SER A 164 6.04 -26.65 -18.95
CA SER A 164 7.19 -26.64 -19.82
C SER A 164 8.22 -25.65 -19.31
N LEU A 165 9.50 -25.92 -19.51
CA LEU A 165 10.60 -24.99 -19.25
C LEU A 165 10.36 -23.61 -19.88
N ILE A 166 9.61 -23.56 -20.98
CA ILE A 166 9.22 -22.32 -21.68
C ILE A 166 8.38 -21.44 -20.78
N ASN A 167 7.39 -21.99 -20.07
CA ASN A 167 6.51 -21.23 -19.16
C ASN A 167 7.32 -20.62 -18.00
N LEU A 168 8.27 -21.37 -17.46
CA LEU A 168 9.16 -20.89 -16.41
C LEU A 168 10.06 -19.75 -16.91
N ILE A 169 10.62 -19.88 -18.11
CA ILE A 169 11.43 -18.82 -18.73
C ILE A 169 10.60 -17.55 -18.95
N ILE A 170 9.39 -17.68 -19.48
CA ILE A 170 8.48 -16.54 -19.68
C ILE A 170 8.16 -15.87 -18.34
N ALA A 171 7.83 -16.65 -17.30
CA ALA A 171 7.54 -16.11 -15.97
C ALA A 171 8.74 -15.34 -15.39
N ILE A 172 9.95 -15.87 -15.55
CA ILE A 172 11.18 -15.18 -15.10
C ILE A 172 11.37 -13.87 -15.86
N ILE A 173 11.25 -13.86 -17.19
CA ILE A 173 11.40 -12.63 -17.99
C ILE A 173 10.40 -11.57 -17.55
N VAL A 174 9.13 -11.96 -17.36
CA VAL A 174 8.06 -11.08 -16.89
C VAL A 174 8.39 -10.48 -15.53
N PHE A 175 8.82 -11.31 -14.60
CA PHE A 175 9.23 -10.88 -13.27
C PHE A 175 10.36 -9.83 -13.34
N PHE A 176 11.39 -10.08 -14.15
CA PHE A 176 12.48 -9.13 -14.33
C PHE A 176 12.10 -7.82 -15.02
N VAL A 177 11.01 -7.78 -15.76
CA VAL A 177 10.49 -6.55 -16.39
C VAL A 177 9.54 -5.81 -15.44
N LEU A 178 8.66 -6.55 -14.75
CA LEU A 178 7.63 -5.96 -13.88
C LEU A 178 8.21 -5.27 -12.64
N ILE A 179 9.20 -5.88 -11.98
CA ILE A 179 9.79 -5.31 -10.76
C ILE A 179 10.43 -3.94 -11.02
N PRO A 180 11.37 -3.78 -11.99
CA PRO A 180 11.93 -2.47 -12.27
C PRO A 180 10.88 -1.43 -12.63
N LEU A 181 9.86 -1.82 -13.38
CA LEU A 181 8.80 -0.91 -13.77
C LEU A 181 7.98 -0.44 -12.56
N ALA A 182 7.57 -1.33 -11.66
CA ALA A 182 6.88 -0.97 -10.43
C ALA A 182 7.73 0.00 -9.58
N VAL A 183 9.03 -0.25 -9.49
CA VAL A 183 9.99 0.63 -8.82
C VAL A 183 10.02 2.01 -9.48
N ILE A 184 10.11 2.08 -10.81
CA ILE A 184 10.11 3.34 -11.56
C ILE A 184 8.84 4.14 -11.27
N ILE A 185 7.67 3.52 -11.42
CA ILE A 185 6.37 4.17 -11.19
C ILE A 185 6.28 4.69 -9.76
N SER A 186 6.71 3.91 -8.77
CA SER A 186 6.72 4.29 -7.36
C SER A 186 7.59 5.53 -7.10
N PHE A 187 8.81 5.58 -7.65
CA PHE A 187 9.70 6.74 -7.49
C PHE A 187 9.19 7.98 -8.20
N VAL A 188 8.69 7.84 -9.42
CA VAL A 188 8.11 8.97 -10.17
C VAL A 188 6.94 9.59 -9.39
N THR A 189 6.10 8.77 -8.76
CA THR A 189 5.00 9.26 -7.92
C THR A 189 5.50 10.01 -6.71
N ARG A 190 6.49 9.48 -5.99
CA ARG A 190 7.09 10.14 -4.80
C ARG A 190 7.75 11.46 -5.15
N TYR A 191 8.52 11.49 -6.22
CA TYR A 191 9.14 12.73 -6.71
C TYR A 191 8.11 13.73 -7.20
N GLY A 192 7.06 13.27 -7.90
CA GLY A 192 5.95 14.12 -8.34
C GLY A 192 5.20 14.74 -7.17
N ALA A 193 4.86 13.97 -6.16
CA ALA A 193 4.25 14.48 -4.93
C ALA A 193 5.13 15.54 -4.25
N SER A 194 6.46 15.33 -4.24
CA SER A 194 7.41 16.32 -3.70
C SER A 194 7.44 17.60 -4.53
N TYR A 195 7.38 17.53 -5.87
CA TYR A 195 7.28 18.70 -6.73
C TYR A 195 5.97 19.48 -6.53
N ILE A 196 4.85 18.80 -6.32
CA ILE A 196 3.55 19.41 -6.03
C ILE A 196 3.62 20.22 -4.72
N ILE A 197 4.12 19.59 -3.64
CA ILE A 197 4.13 20.23 -2.31
C ILE A 197 5.19 21.32 -2.18
N LEU A 198 6.39 21.08 -2.69
CA LEU A 198 7.52 21.98 -2.45
C LEU A 198 7.65 23.08 -3.52
N LYS A 199 7.23 22.80 -4.76
CA LYS A 199 7.38 23.73 -5.89
C LYS A 199 6.04 24.23 -6.43
N ASN A 200 4.91 23.86 -5.83
CA ASN A 200 3.56 24.28 -6.27
C ASN A 200 3.25 23.96 -7.75
N GLN A 201 3.79 22.86 -8.28
CA GLN A 201 3.59 22.49 -9.67
C GLN A 201 2.24 21.81 -9.89
N SER A 202 1.69 21.90 -11.11
CA SER A 202 0.54 21.11 -11.56
C SER A 202 0.91 19.63 -11.68
N VAL A 203 -0.09 18.73 -11.68
CA VAL A 203 0.11 17.27 -11.75
C VAL A 203 0.95 16.88 -12.96
N THR A 204 0.64 17.42 -14.14
CA THR A 204 1.36 17.12 -15.39
C THR A 204 2.81 17.60 -15.34
N GLN A 205 3.05 18.84 -14.92
CA GLN A 205 4.39 19.39 -14.77
C GLN A 205 5.21 18.59 -13.73
N ALA A 206 4.60 18.26 -12.60
CA ALA A 206 5.22 17.47 -11.55
C ALA A 206 5.61 16.06 -12.05
N PHE A 207 4.73 15.42 -12.83
CA PHE A 207 4.99 14.11 -13.41
C PHE A 207 6.19 14.15 -14.38
N PHE A 208 6.21 15.07 -15.34
CA PHE A 208 7.33 15.18 -16.30
C PHE A 208 8.64 15.54 -15.63
N ASN A 209 8.62 16.45 -14.64
CA ASN A 209 9.80 16.81 -13.87
C ASN A 209 10.30 15.66 -12.99
N ALA A 210 9.38 14.89 -12.38
CA ALA A 210 9.71 13.68 -11.63
C ALA A 210 10.33 12.61 -12.53
N TRP A 211 9.78 12.39 -13.72
CA TRP A 211 10.34 11.49 -14.72
C TRP A 211 11.74 11.91 -15.15
N ARG A 212 11.94 13.20 -15.43
CA ARG A 212 13.27 13.74 -15.78
C ARG A 212 14.26 13.55 -14.63
N LEU A 213 13.85 13.84 -13.40
CA LEU A 213 14.69 13.64 -12.21
C LEU A 213 15.08 12.17 -12.03
N PHE A 214 14.12 11.26 -12.19
CA PHE A 214 14.38 9.83 -12.12
C PHE A 214 15.39 9.39 -13.19
N ARG A 215 15.21 9.80 -14.45
CA ARG A 215 16.12 9.43 -15.54
C ARG A 215 17.55 9.89 -15.31
N VAL A 216 17.75 11.09 -14.76
CA VAL A 216 19.07 11.64 -14.46
C VAL A 216 19.73 10.91 -13.29
N ASN A 217 18.94 10.50 -12.29
CA ASN A 217 19.44 9.93 -11.03
C ASN A 217 18.95 8.49 -10.81
N TRP A 218 18.83 7.70 -11.88
CA TRP A 218 18.23 6.36 -11.79
C TRP A 218 19.03 5.40 -10.89
N ILE A 219 20.38 5.53 -10.88
CA ILE A 219 21.26 4.72 -10.02
C ILE A 219 20.97 5.01 -8.54
N ILE A 220 20.90 6.29 -8.16
CA ILE A 220 20.59 6.70 -6.77
C ILE A 220 19.20 6.23 -6.38
N SER A 221 18.24 6.30 -7.31
CA SER A 221 16.88 5.80 -7.07
C SER A 221 16.87 4.28 -6.86
N LEU A 222 17.64 3.53 -7.63
CA LEU A 222 17.79 2.08 -7.49
C LEU A 222 18.44 1.69 -6.16
N GLU A 223 19.52 2.37 -5.77
CA GLU A 223 20.16 2.16 -4.47
C GLU A 223 19.20 2.44 -3.31
N ASN A 224 18.39 3.52 -3.39
CA ASN A 224 17.36 3.81 -2.43
C ASN A 224 16.26 2.73 -2.42
N ALA A 225 15.89 2.18 -3.58
CA ALA A 225 14.92 1.08 -3.66
C ALA A 225 15.44 -0.16 -2.94
N LEU A 226 16.70 -0.53 -3.18
CA LEU A 226 17.33 -1.67 -2.49
C LEU A 226 17.40 -1.45 -0.98
N ALA A 227 17.79 -0.26 -0.55
CA ALA A 227 17.83 0.08 0.87
C ALA A 227 16.42 -0.02 1.51
N LEU A 228 15.38 0.53 0.85
CA LEU A 228 14.00 0.42 1.31
C LEU A 228 13.52 -1.03 1.35
N LEU A 229 13.90 -1.85 0.38
CA LEU A 229 13.58 -3.27 0.35
C LEU A 229 14.16 -3.99 1.56
N VAL A 230 15.45 -3.77 1.87
CA VAL A 230 16.10 -4.34 3.06
C VAL A 230 15.38 -3.90 4.34
N PHE A 231 15.09 -2.60 4.48
CA PHE A 231 14.34 -2.09 5.64
C PHE A 231 12.95 -2.72 5.74
N THR A 232 12.24 -2.86 4.63
CA THR A 232 10.92 -3.50 4.61
C THR A 232 11.00 -4.95 5.04
N LEU A 233 11.98 -5.71 4.55
CA LEU A 233 12.20 -7.10 4.96
C LEU A 233 12.46 -7.22 6.47
N VAL A 234 13.40 -6.42 6.98
CA VAL A 234 13.72 -6.41 8.42
C VAL A 234 12.49 -6.05 9.26
N TYR A 235 11.78 -5.00 8.85
CA TYR A 235 10.55 -4.58 9.53
C TYR A 235 9.47 -5.67 9.49
N THR A 236 9.26 -6.32 8.34
CA THR A 236 8.26 -7.39 8.19
C THR A 236 8.59 -8.59 9.07
N ILE A 237 9.86 -9.01 9.10
CA ILE A 237 10.31 -10.10 9.97
C ILE A 237 10.11 -9.74 11.45
N ALA A 238 10.48 -8.52 11.85
CA ALA A 238 10.28 -8.05 13.22
C ALA A 238 8.80 -8.00 13.60
N LEU A 239 7.94 -7.54 12.69
CA LEU A 239 6.50 -7.46 12.90
C LEU A 239 5.86 -8.84 13.01
N ILE A 240 6.20 -9.77 12.12
CA ILE A 240 5.72 -11.16 12.17
C ILE A 240 6.17 -11.82 13.49
N SER A 241 7.43 -11.64 13.90
CA SER A 241 7.96 -12.18 15.15
C SER A 241 7.22 -11.61 16.37
N ALA A 242 6.95 -10.30 16.37
CA ALA A 242 6.20 -9.66 17.45
C ALA A 242 4.74 -10.15 17.52
N LEU A 243 4.07 -10.27 16.37
CA LEU A 243 2.72 -10.82 16.30
C LEU A 243 2.68 -12.28 16.75
N ALA A 244 3.61 -13.11 16.30
CA ALA A 244 3.72 -14.50 16.74
C ALA A 244 3.88 -14.58 18.26
N PHE A 245 4.76 -13.74 18.85
CA PHE A 245 4.95 -13.70 20.30
C PHE A 245 3.67 -13.32 21.05
N ILE A 246 2.88 -12.37 20.54
CA ILE A 246 1.62 -11.93 21.15
C ILE A 246 0.53 -13.01 20.99
N ILE A 247 0.41 -13.63 19.81
CA ILE A 247 -0.67 -14.55 19.49
C ILE A 247 -0.44 -15.94 20.14
N THR A 248 0.80 -16.41 20.23
CA THR A 248 1.13 -17.74 20.75
C THR A 248 0.50 -18.06 22.13
N PRO A 249 0.52 -17.20 23.15
CA PRO A 249 -0.11 -17.50 24.43
C PRO A 249 -1.64 -17.67 24.30
N PHE A 250 -2.29 -16.90 23.41
CA PHE A 250 -3.74 -17.06 23.18
C PHE A 250 -4.07 -18.36 22.46
N LEU A 251 -3.22 -18.80 21.52
CA LEU A 251 -3.38 -20.11 20.85
C LEU A 251 -3.20 -21.25 21.85
N ILE A 252 -2.20 -21.17 22.74
CA ILE A 252 -1.97 -22.17 23.79
C ILE A 252 -3.17 -22.24 24.74
N LEU A 253 -3.67 -21.09 25.21
CA LEU A 253 -4.87 -21.04 26.05
C LEU A 253 -6.08 -21.61 25.34
N GLY A 254 -6.32 -21.25 24.07
CA GLY A 254 -7.41 -21.80 23.27
C GLY A 254 -7.31 -23.32 23.10
N TYR A 255 -6.10 -23.83 22.87
CA TYR A 255 -5.86 -25.26 22.81
C TYR A 255 -6.15 -25.97 24.12
N ILE A 256 -5.69 -25.45 25.27
CA ILE A 256 -5.97 -26.00 26.60
C ILE A 256 -7.49 -26.05 26.87
N VAL A 257 -8.19 -24.93 26.58
CA VAL A 257 -9.66 -24.86 26.76
C VAL A 257 -10.38 -25.89 25.89
N ALA A 258 -9.94 -26.05 24.64
CA ALA A 258 -10.50 -27.04 23.73
C ALA A 258 -10.31 -28.48 24.24
N GLN A 259 -9.14 -28.79 24.82
CA GLN A 259 -8.86 -30.12 25.39
C GLN A 259 -9.72 -30.38 26.64
N ILE A 260 -9.90 -29.39 27.53
CA ILE A 260 -10.75 -29.49 28.71
C ILE A 260 -12.21 -29.71 28.33
N SER A 261 -12.70 -28.99 27.32
CA SER A 261 -14.09 -29.14 26.81
C SER A 261 -14.30 -30.51 26.17
N ALA A 262 -13.34 -31.03 25.43
CA ALA A 262 -13.40 -32.38 24.87
C ALA A 262 -13.40 -33.47 25.95
N LEU A 263 -12.52 -33.34 26.96
CA LEU A 263 -12.50 -34.26 28.10
C LEU A 263 -13.83 -34.23 28.90
N GLY A 264 -14.40 -33.04 29.12
CA GLY A 264 -15.71 -32.85 29.75
C GLY A 264 -16.82 -33.54 28.96
N PHE A 265 -16.83 -33.44 27.65
CA PHE A 265 -17.75 -34.14 26.77
C PHE A 265 -17.65 -35.69 26.89
N TRP A 266 -16.44 -36.23 26.88
CA TRP A 266 -16.19 -37.66 27.05
C TRP A 266 -16.60 -38.17 28.43
N LEU A 267 -16.36 -37.39 29.50
CA LEU A 267 -16.78 -37.72 30.85
C LEU A 267 -18.32 -37.79 30.99
N LEU A 268 -19.02 -36.83 30.36
CA LEU A 268 -20.50 -36.84 30.31
C LEU A 268 -21.04 -38.06 29.55
N LEU A 269 -20.32 -38.50 28.50
CA LEU A 269 -20.73 -39.69 27.73
C LEU A 269 -20.50 -41.01 28.47
N ILE A 270 -19.55 -41.07 29.41
CA ILE A 270 -19.22 -42.28 30.20
C ILE A 270 -20.10 -42.37 31.44
N VAL A 271 -20.51 -41.25 32.02
CA VAL A 271 -21.31 -41.21 33.30
C VAL A 271 -22.82 -41.16 33.04
N GLY A 272 -23.29 -40.76 31.85
CA GLY A 272 -24.68 -40.77 31.43
C GLY A 272 -25.05 -42.02 30.68
#